data_97ddfc9361bcae4c2edbbd439518d177
#
_entry.id   97ddfc9361bcae4c2edbbd439518d177
#
_cell.length_a   1.000
_cell.length_b   1.000
_cell.length_c   1.000
_cell.angle_alpha   90.00
_cell.angle_beta   90.00
_cell.angle_gamma   90.00
#
_symmetry.space_group_name_H-M   'P 1'
#
loop_
_entity.id
_entity.type
_entity.pdbx_description
1 polymer ?
#
loop_
_entity_poly.entity_id
_entity_poly.type
_entity_poly.pdbx_seq_one_letter_code
_entity_poly.pdbx_strand_id
1 'polypeptide(L)'
;MQMDIKTPKVVSLFSGAGGLDIGFEQAGFRTIFATDVWDVACKTLMENKISDRVFCGDIRDIDFKQLKKKLGDIDILIGGPPCPPYSQTRHYLIGKADGFEDEHAGFAVPEYFRALKELNPKVFLFENVDGFTFKTHQYEFEYLKKKADELGYEITFD
;
A
#
# COMPACT_ATOMS: atom_id res chain seq x y z
N MET A 1 -36.78 -3.81 -7.15
CA MET A 1 -35.70 -2.91 -7.61
C MET A 1 -34.38 -3.50 -7.10
N GLN A 2 -33.70 -4.31 -7.93
CA GLN A 2 -32.36 -4.79 -7.59
C GLN A 2 -31.43 -3.58 -7.63
N MET A 3 -30.87 -3.24 -6.48
CA MET A 3 -29.75 -2.29 -6.46
C MET A 3 -28.58 -2.96 -7.15
N ASP A 4 -28.09 -2.36 -8.21
CA ASP A 4 -26.89 -2.79 -8.90
C ASP A 4 -25.70 -2.44 -7.97
N ILE A 5 -25.36 -3.39 -7.08
CA ILE A 5 -24.27 -3.22 -6.13
C ILE A 5 -22.97 -3.31 -6.94
N LYS A 6 -22.46 -2.15 -7.31
CA LYS A 6 -21.19 -2.02 -8.03
C LYS A 6 -20.08 -2.60 -7.16
N THR A 7 -19.38 -3.62 -7.66
CA THR A 7 -18.22 -4.22 -6.98
C THR A 7 -17.19 -3.14 -6.65
N PRO A 8 -16.83 -2.96 -5.36
CA PRO A 8 -15.86 -1.93 -4.97
C PRO A 8 -14.49 -2.21 -5.56
N LYS A 9 -13.84 -1.13 -6.00
CA LYS A 9 -12.55 -1.18 -6.70
C LYS A 9 -11.39 -0.96 -5.73
N VAL A 10 -10.41 -1.84 -5.81
CA VAL A 10 -9.18 -1.80 -5.01
C VAL A 10 -7.98 -1.46 -5.90
N VAL A 11 -7.12 -0.58 -5.41
CA VAL A 11 -5.75 -0.39 -5.89
C VAL A 11 -4.82 -0.93 -4.81
N SER A 12 -3.90 -1.80 -5.20
CA SER A 12 -2.97 -2.49 -4.30
C SER A 12 -1.53 -2.07 -4.59
N LEU A 13 -0.83 -1.63 -3.55
CA LEU A 13 0.57 -1.21 -3.61
C LEU A 13 1.41 -2.16 -2.76
N PHE A 14 2.64 -2.43 -3.21
CA PHE A 14 3.52 -3.39 -2.54
C PHE A 14 2.83 -4.74 -2.34
N SER A 15 2.15 -5.19 -3.40
CA SER A 15 1.19 -6.30 -3.35
C SER A 15 1.82 -7.65 -3.01
N GLY A 16 3.15 -7.78 -3.18
CA GLY A 16 3.81 -9.08 -3.05
C GLY A 16 3.16 -10.12 -3.96
N ALA A 17 2.91 -11.30 -3.42
CA ALA A 17 2.22 -12.37 -4.13
C ALA A 17 0.67 -12.24 -4.13
N GLY A 18 0.13 -11.13 -3.62
CA GLY A 18 -1.32 -10.85 -3.63
C GLY A 18 -2.08 -11.35 -2.40
N GLY A 19 -1.42 -11.51 -1.25
CA GLY A 19 -2.09 -12.02 -0.04
C GLY A 19 -3.25 -11.14 0.42
N LEU A 20 -3.03 -9.83 0.54
CA LEU A 20 -4.09 -8.86 0.85
C LEU A 20 -5.17 -8.83 -0.23
N ASP A 21 -4.76 -8.82 -1.49
CA ASP A 21 -5.66 -8.79 -2.65
C ASP A 21 -6.64 -9.95 -2.64
N ILE A 22 -6.16 -11.18 -2.38
CA ILE A 22 -6.99 -12.39 -2.27
C ILE A 22 -8.01 -12.23 -1.14
N GLY A 23 -7.59 -11.70 0.01
CA GLY A 23 -8.50 -11.44 1.13
C GLY A 23 -9.61 -10.46 0.77
N PHE A 24 -9.27 -9.38 0.07
CA PHE A 24 -10.25 -8.41 -0.42
C PHE A 24 -11.17 -9.00 -1.49
N GLU A 25 -10.65 -9.81 -2.41
CA GLU A 25 -11.47 -10.49 -3.42
C GLU A 25 -12.47 -11.45 -2.79
N GLN A 26 -12.06 -12.25 -1.80
CA GLN A 26 -12.95 -13.12 -1.03
C GLN A 26 -14.04 -12.34 -0.27
N ALA A 27 -13.77 -11.09 0.11
CA ALA A 27 -14.72 -10.18 0.73
C ALA A 27 -15.63 -9.46 -0.30
N GLY A 28 -15.53 -9.77 -1.60
CA GLY A 28 -16.38 -9.21 -2.66
C GLY A 28 -15.86 -7.92 -3.27
N PHE A 29 -14.59 -7.60 -3.10
CA PHE A 29 -13.92 -6.47 -3.75
C PHE A 29 -13.21 -6.94 -5.03
N ARG A 30 -12.78 -6.00 -5.87
CA ARG A 30 -12.02 -6.29 -7.09
C ARG A 30 -10.75 -5.46 -7.15
N THR A 31 -9.61 -6.11 -7.19
CA THR A 31 -8.33 -5.44 -7.45
C THR A 31 -8.22 -5.09 -8.93
N ILE A 32 -8.26 -3.79 -9.24
CA ILE A 32 -8.21 -3.26 -10.61
C ILE A 32 -6.80 -2.83 -11.02
N PHE A 33 -5.90 -2.69 -10.05
CA PHE A 33 -4.48 -2.36 -10.26
C PHE A 33 -3.68 -2.88 -9.07
N ALA A 34 -2.58 -3.57 -9.35
CA ALA A 34 -1.61 -4.03 -8.36
C ALA A 34 -0.20 -3.67 -8.79
N THR A 35 0.70 -3.44 -7.85
CA THR A 35 2.10 -3.15 -8.15
C THR A 35 3.05 -3.75 -7.14
N ASP A 36 4.17 -4.25 -7.64
CA ASP A 36 5.33 -4.65 -6.85
C ASP A 36 6.61 -4.43 -7.66
N VAL A 37 7.75 -4.29 -6.99
CA VAL A 37 9.05 -4.18 -7.66
C VAL A 37 9.65 -5.55 -7.99
N TRP A 38 9.19 -6.58 -7.31
CA TRP A 38 9.76 -7.91 -7.41
C TRP A 38 9.11 -8.73 -8.53
N ASP A 39 9.91 -9.05 -9.55
CA ASP A 39 9.46 -9.75 -10.77
C ASP A 39 8.71 -11.07 -10.47
N VAL A 40 9.17 -11.84 -9.47
CA VAL A 40 8.51 -13.10 -9.07
C VAL A 40 7.12 -12.82 -8.49
N ALA A 41 6.98 -11.78 -7.67
CA ALA A 41 5.70 -11.36 -7.13
C ALA A 41 4.73 -10.93 -8.24
N CYS A 42 5.22 -10.10 -9.16
CA CYS A 42 4.44 -9.65 -10.32
C CYS A 42 3.96 -10.82 -11.19
N LYS A 43 4.82 -11.80 -11.46
CA LYS A 43 4.44 -13.02 -12.19
C LYS A 43 3.35 -13.78 -11.47
N THR A 44 3.48 -13.94 -10.15
CA THR A 44 2.46 -14.61 -9.33
C THR A 44 1.11 -13.89 -9.43
N LEU A 45 1.08 -12.56 -9.34
CA LEU A 45 -0.13 -11.76 -9.49
C LEU A 45 -0.78 -11.96 -10.86
N MET A 46 0.03 -11.95 -11.93
CA MET A 46 -0.46 -12.10 -13.31
C MET A 46 -0.97 -13.52 -13.59
N GLU A 47 -0.22 -14.55 -13.20
CA GLU A 47 -0.58 -15.96 -13.42
C GLU A 47 -1.87 -16.35 -12.68
N ASN A 48 -2.05 -15.85 -11.47
CA ASN A 48 -3.24 -16.09 -10.66
C ASN A 48 -4.39 -15.10 -10.96
N LYS A 49 -4.21 -14.16 -11.88
CA LYS A 49 -5.23 -13.16 -12.26
C LYS A 49 -5.76 -12.37 -11.08
N ILE A 50 -4.89 -12.06 -10.12
CA ILE A 50 -5.24 -11.35 -8.89
C ILE A 50 -5.71 -9.92 -9.17
N SER A 51 -5.24 -9.31 -10.25
CA SER A 51 -5.58 -7.94 -10.62
C SER A 51 -5.84 -7.81 -12.11
N ASP A 52 -6.67 -6.85 -12.51
CA ASP A 52 -6.91 -6.50 -13.91
C ASP A 52 -5.64 -6.00 -14.60
N ARG A 53 -4.78 -5.32 -13.84
CA ARG A 53 -3.52 -4.72 -14.31
C ARG A 53 -2.45 -4.85 -13.25
N VAL A 54 -1.28 -5.36 -13.63
CA VAL A 54 -0.10 -5.43 -12.78
C VAL A 54 0.98 -4.52 -13.36
N PHE A 55 1.52 -3.63 -12.54
CA PHE A 55 2.71 -2.85 -12.85
C PHE A 55 3.89 -3.46 -12.08
N CYS A 56 4.88 -3.96 -12.81
CA CYS A 56 6.10 -4.50 -12.25
C CYS A 56 7.22 -3.47 -12.38
N GLY A 57 7.60 -2.85 -11.28
CA GLY A 57 8.62 -1.81 -11.27
C GLY A 57 8.59 -0.93 -10.04
N ASP A 58 9.44 0.08 -10.05
CA ASP A 58 9.54 1.01 -8.93
C ASP A 58 8.27 1.87 -8.82
N ILE A 59 7.70 1.95 -7.62
CA ILE A 59 6.50 2.74 -7.35
C ILE A 59 6.71 4.23 -7.68
N ARG A 60 7.97 4.71 -7.62
CA ARG A 60 8.34 6.10 -7.95
C ARG A 60 8.13 6.44 -9.42
N ASP A 61 8.11 5.43 -10.30
CA ASP A 61 7.89 5.59 -11.74
C ASP A 61 6.39 5.68 -12.10
N ILE A 62 5.49 5.48 -11.13
CA ILE A 62 4.05 5.52 -11.38
C ILE A 62 3.52 6.96 -11.34
N ASP A 63 2.92 7.41 -12.43
CA ASP A 63 2.09 8.61 -12.46
C ASP A 63 0.67 8.27 -11.97
N PHE A 64 0.44 8.43 -10.67
CA PHE A 64 -0.86 8.12 -10.05
C PHE A 64 -1.98 9.05 -10.53
N LYS A 65 -1.69 10.28 -10.94
CA LYS A 65 -2.70 11.19 -11.51
C LYS A 65 -3.21 10.68 -12.85
N GLN A 66 -2.29 10.21 -13.69
CA GLN A 66 -2.68 9.61 -14.97
C GLN A 66 -3.39 8.27 -14.74
N LEU A 67 -2.93 7.47 -13.78
CA LEU A 67 -3.58 6.22 -13.39
C LEU A 67 -5.02 6.46 -12.91
N LYS A 68 -5.25 7.45 -12.05
CA LYS A 68 -6.59 7.86 -11.59
C LYS A 68 -7.51 8.20 -12.76
N LYS A 69 -7.02 8.94 -13.75
CA LYS A 69 -7.81 9.28 -14.96
C LYS A 69 -8.22 8.03 -15.74
N LYS A 70 -7.37 6.99 -15.78
CA LYS A 70 -7.64 5.73 -16.48
C LYS A 70 -8.57 4.80 -15.73
N LEU A 71 -8.45 4.74 -14.40
CA LEU A 71 -9.22 3.83 -13.54
C LEU A 71 -10.58 4.40 -13.11
N GLY A 72 -10.71 5.71 -13.09
CA GLY A 72 -11.88 6.41 -12.54
C GLY A 72 -11.92 6.36 -11.02
N ASP A 73 -13.13 6.22 -10.44
CA ASP A 73 -13.28 6.18 -9.00
C ASP A 73 -12.66 4.90 -8.39
N ILE A 74 -11.94 5.09 -7.30
CA ILE A 74 -11.28 4.05 -6.52
C ILE A 74 -11.94 4.04 -5.15
N ASP A 75 -12.37 2.87 -4.71
CA ASP A 75 -13.03 2.76 -3.42
C ASP A 75 -11.99 2.57 -2.30
N ILE A 76 -10.98 1.73 -2.52
CA ILE A 76 -9.99 1.40 -1.50
C ILE A 76 -8.58 1.39 -2.08
N LEU A 77 -7.64 1.96 -1.33
CA LEU A 77 -6.19 1.78 -1.50
C LEU A 77 -5.69 0.84 -0.41
N ILE A 78 -5.06 -0.26 -0.78
CA ILE A 78 -4.42 -1.18 0.16
C ILE A 78 -2.92 -1.25 -0.10
N GLY A 79 -2.15 -1.60 0.94
CA GLY A 79 -0.73 -1.89 0.74
C GLY A 79 0.03 -2.12 2.04
N GLY A 80 1.01 -3.02 1.93
CA GLY A 80 2.01 -3.29 2.96
C GLY A 80 3.38 -2.80 2.52
N PRO A 81 3.71 -1.51 2.67
CA PRO A 81 5.04 -1.04 2.30
C PRO A 81 6.12 -1.79 3.08
N PRO A 82 7.29 -2.04 2.46
CA PRO A 82 8.33 -2.88 3.06
C PRO A 82 8.73 -2.39 4.45
N CYS A 83 8.78 -3.34 5.38
CA CYS A 83 9.06 -3.13 6.79
C CYS A 83 10.54 -3.25 7.24
N PRO A 84 11.57 -3.51 6.39
CA PRO A 84 12.94 -3.61 6.87
C PRO A 84 13.40 -2.46 7.76
N PRO A 85 13.03 -1.19 7.49
CA PRO A 85 13.40 -0.07 8.36
C PRO A 85 12.81 -0.16 9.77
N TYR A 86 11.71 -0.91 9.97
CA TYR A 86 10.93 -0.97 11.21
C TYR A 86 10.98 -2.35 11.88
N SER A 87 11.62 -3.35 11.24
CA SER A 87 11.64 -4.72 11.73
C SER A 87 12.65 -4.92 12.85
N GLN A 88 12.21 -5.53 13.96
CA GLN A 88 13.11 -5.95 15.06
C GLN A 88 14.23 -6.87 14.58
N THR A 89 13.97 -7.74 13.59
CA THR A 89 14.97 -8.65 13.03
C THR A 89 16.15 -7.88 12.44
N ARG A 90 15.91 -6.74 11.79
CA ARG A 90 16.99 -5.90 11.26
C ARG A 90 17.81 -5.26 12.38
N HIS A 91 17.17 -4.86 13.47
CA HIS A 91 17.86 -4.29 14.63
C HIS A 91 18.91 -5.25 15.20
N TYR A 92 18.60 -6.57 15.21
CA TYR A 92 19.55 -7.61 15.65
C TYR A 92 20.67 -7.88 14.65
N LEU A 93 20.42 -7.70 13.34
CA LEU A 93 21.36 -8.05 12.28
C LEU A 93 22.30 -6.90 11.89
N ILE A 94 21.87 -5.65 11.94
CA ILE A 94 22.58 -4.50 11.35
C ILE A 94 22.75 -3.32 12.33
N GLY A 95 22.13 -3.37 13.52
CA GLY A 95 22.39 -2.42 14.61
C GLY A 95 21.59 -1.11 14.62
N LYS A 96 20.85 -0.76 13.57
CA LYS A 96 19.90 0.36 13.57
C LYS A 96 18.80 0.15 12.53
N ALA A 97 17.57 0.47 12.91
CA ALA A 97 16.46 0.65 11.98
C ALA A 97 16.39 2.15 11.69
N ASP A 98 16.66 2.55 10.45
CA ASP A 98 16.85 3.95 10.09
C ASP A 98 15.56 4.64 9.60
N GLY A 99 14.39 3.97 9.70
CA GLY A 99 13.09 4.55 9.32
C GLY A 99 13.09 5.12 7.90
N PHE A 100 12.73 6.40 7.76
CA PHE A 100 12.74 7.10 6.48
C PHE A 100 14.14 7.36 5.91
N GLU A 101 15.19 7.24 6.71
CA GLU A 101 16.58 7.40 6.26
C GLU A 101 17.15 6.12 5.64
N ASP A 102 16.38 5.01 5.65
CA ASP A 102 16.80 3.77 4.99
C ASP A 102 16.87 3.95 3.47
N GLU A 103 18.05 3.76 2.89
CA GLU A 103 18.30 3.96 1.46
C GLU A 103 17.47 3.04 0.56
N HIS A 104 17.05 1.86 1.06
CA HIS A 104 16.38 0.85 0.27
C HIS A 104 14.85 0.86 0.41
N ALA A 105 14.33 1.28 1.56
CA ALA A 105 12.91 1.18 1.85
C ALA A 105 12.29 2.42 2.51
N GLY A 106 13.09 3.39 2.96
CA GLY A 106 12.60 4.60 3.63
C GLY A 106 11.64 5.43 2.77
N PHE A 107 11.72 5.32 1.45
CA PHE A 107 10.82 5.99 0.51
C PHE A 107 9.40 5.38 0.47
N ALA A 108 9.22 4.14 0.92
CA ALA A 108 7.98 3.39 0.67
C ALA A 108 6.75 4.02 1.32
N VAL A 109 6.88 4.49 2.57
CA VAL A 109 5.79 5.18 3.28
C VAL A 109 5.44 6.52 2.62
N PRO A 110 6.39 7.43 2.32
CA PRO A 110 6.12 8.64 1.53
C PRO A 110 5.43 8.35 0.20
N GLU A 111 5.84 7.32 -0.54
CA GLU A 111 5.23 6.94 -1.82
C GLU A 111 3.81 6.41 -1.65
N TYR A 112 3.54 5.65 -0.59
CA TYR A 112 2.17 5.24 -0.26
C TYR A 112 1.26 6.47 -0.07
N PHE A 113 1.71 7.49 0.67
CA PHE A 113 0.95 8.73 0.88
C PHE A 113 0.86 9.60 -0.37
N ARG A 114 1.86 9.57 -1.26
CA ARG A 114 1.74 10.18 -2.59
C ARG A 114 0.62 9.53 -3.39
N ALA A 115 0.58 8.21 -3.40
CA ALA A 115 -0.50 7.46 -4.05
C ALA A 115 -1.88 7.77 -3.42
N LEU A 116 -1.97 7.76 -2.08
CA LEU A 116 -3.20 8.09 -1.35
C LEU A 116 -3.73 9.47 -1.74
N LYS A 117 -2.86 10.48 -1.80
CA LYS A 117 -3.20 11.84 -2.22
C LYS A 117 -3.69 11.90 -3.67
N GLU A 118 -2.96 11.25 -4.60
CA GLU A 118 -3.21 11.40 -6.04
C GLU A 118 -4.37 10.51 -6.51
N LEU A 119 -4.56 9.34 -5.92
CA LEU A 119 -5.66 8.43 -6.22
C LEU A 119 -6.97 8.84 -5.51
N ASN A 120 -6.88 9.47 -4.36
CA ASN A 120 -8.00 9.93 -3.53
C ASN A 120 -9.10 8.86 -3.39
N PRO A 121 -8.80 7.68 -2.80
CA PRO A 121 -9.78 6.63 -2.55
C PRO A 121 -10.72 7.03 -1.41
N LYS A 122 -11.83 6.30 -1.21
CA LYS A 122 -12.74 6.53 -0.07
C LYS A 122 -12.16 6.06 1.25
N VAL A 123 -11.38 4.96 1.20
CA VAL A 123 -10.77 4.33 2.38
C VAL A 123 -9.36 3.87 2.00
N PHE A 124 -8.49 3.75 2.97
CA PHE A 124 -7.20 3.08 2.77
C PHE A 124 -6.92 2.07 3.89
N LEU A 125 -6.13 1.05 3.57
CA LEU A 125 -5.57 0.09 4.51
C LEU A 125 -4.05 0.09 4.35
N PHE A 126 -3.37 0.43 5.43
CA PHE A 126 -1.92 0.43 5.53
C PHE A 126 -1.49 -0.70 6.47
N GLU A 127 -0.85 -1.73 5.93
CA GLU A 127 -0.35 -2.87 6.70
C GLU A 127 1.14 -2.68 7.00
N ASN A 128 1.55 -2.96 8.22
CA ASN A 128 2.96 -3.02 8.59
C ASN A 128 3.16 -3.86 9.86
N VAL A 129 4.41 -4.09 10.25
CA VAL A 129 4.75 -4.84 11.46
C VAL A 129 4.50 -4.01 12.73
N ASP A 130 4.26 -4.66 13.88
CA ASP A 130 4.07 -4.01 15.19
C ASP A 130 5.18 -3.03 15.53
N GLY A 131 6.41 -3.33 15.10
CA GLY A 131 7.57 -2.46 15.27
C GLY A 131 7.38 -1.04 14.76
N PHE A 132 6.47 -0.82 13.81
CA PHE A 132 6.14 0.52 13.30
C PHE A 132 5.51 1.43 14.38
N THR A 133 4.83 0.85 15.36
CA THR A 133 4.20 1.58 16.47
C THR A 133 5.11 1.78 17.68
N PHE A 134 6.32 1.22 17.68
CA PHE A 134 7.23 1.32 18.82
C PHE A 134 7.80 2.74 18.97
N LYS A 135 8.21 3.07 20.21
CA LYS A 135 8.79 4.39 20.55
C LYS A 135 9.98 4.78 19.66
N THR A 136 10.73 3.81 19.15
CA THR A 136 11.86 4.03 18.23
C THR A 136 11.42 4.57 16.87
N HIS A 137 10.17 4.35 16.47
CA HIS A 137 9.58 4.77 15.21
C HIS A 137 8.39 5.73 15.41
N GLN A 138 8.34 6.39 16.57
CA GLN A 138 7.25 7.31 16.89
C GLN A 138 7.15 8.46 15.87
N TYR A 139 8.27 8.89 15.30
CA TYR A 139 8.30 9.94 14.28
C TYR A 139 7.55 9.51 13.01
N GLU A 140 7.81 8.33 12.51
CA GLU A 140 7.18 7.76 11.31
C GLU A 140 5.69 7.52 11.54
N PHE A 141 5.33 7.03 12.71
CA PHE A 141 3.93 6.81 13.09
C PHE A 141 3.15 8.12 13.20
N GLU A 142 3.73 9.15 13.83
CA GLU A 142 3.13 10.48 13.88
C GLU A 142 3.08 11.13 12.49
N TYR A 143 4.08 10.90 11.64
CA TYR A 143 4.06 11.34 10.25
C TYR A 143 2.87 10.71 9.50
N LEU A 144 2.64 9.41 9.65
CA LEU A 144 1.52 8.70 9.05
C LEU A 144 0.20 9.33 9.47
N LYS A 145 -0.02 9.50 10.79
CA LYS A 145 -1.24 10.11 11.32
C LYS A 145 -1.47 11.52 10.79
N LYS A 146 -0.44 12.35 10.84
CA LYS A 146 -0.50 13.72 10.34
C LYS A 146 -0.81 13.76 8.84
N LYS A 147 -0.18 12.89 8.03
CA LYS A 147 -0.42 12.85 6.59
C LYS A 147 -1.83 12.40 6.23
N ALA A 148 -2.38 11.43 6.96
CA ALA A 148 -3.75 11.02 6.75
C ALA A 148 -4.74 12.14 7.11
N ASP A 149 -4.55 12.80 8.25
CA ASP A 149 -5.36 13.95 8.69
C ASP A 149 -5.31 15.10 7.67
N GLU A 150 -4.11 15.46 7.18
CA GLU A 150 -3.92 16.47 6.12
C GLU A 150 -4.70 16.13 4.83
N LEU A 151 -4.94 14.85 4.57
CA LEU A 151 -5.69 14.36 3.41
C LEU A 151 -7.18 14.11 3.71
N GLY A 152 -7.62 14.37 4.95
CA GLY A 152 -9.00 14.24 5.37
C GLY A 152 -9.43 12.81 5.75
N TYR A 153 -8.48 11.94 6.08
CA TYR A 153 -8.75 10.58 6.54
C TYR A 153 -8.63 10.47 8.06
N GLU A 154 -9.60 9.81 8.67
CA GLU A 154 -9.51 9.34 10.05
C GLU A 154 -8.84 7.97 10.10
N ILE A 155 -7.90 7.77 11.04
CA ILE A 155 -7.18 6.51 11.20
C ILE A 155 -7.66 5.78 12.46
N THR A 156 -7.94 4.49 12.29
CA THR A 156 -8.03 3.51 13.38
C THR A 156 -6.92 2.48 13.19
N PHE A 157 -6.39 1.94 14.26
CA PHE A 157 -5.35 0.90 14.24
C PHE A 157 -5.56 -0.10 15.36
N ASP A 158 -5.20 -1.34 15.10
CA ASP A 158 -5.17 -2.47 16.04
C ASP A 158 -3.73 -2.91 16.32
#